data_eca73d76de18910a18732fe9d5aac01c
#
_entry.id   eca73d76de18910a18732fe9d5aac01c
#
_cell.length_a   1.000
_cell.length_b   1.000
_cell.length_c   1.000
_cell.angle_alpha   90.00
_cell.angle_beta   90.00
_cell.angle_gamma   90.00
#
_symmetry.space_group_name_H-M   'P 1'
#
loop_
_entity.id
_entity.type
_entity.pdbx_description
1 polymer ?
#
loop_
_entity_poly.entity_id
_entity_poly.type
_entity_poly.pdbx_seq_one_letter_code
_entity_poly.pdbx_strand_id
1 'polypeptide(L)'
;MKQAAPGLTPRLSNVTLVAVTGVALAATIEALLASMAKAQFAAVLLLSDQPPRGDMTGIEWRRIQPIKTREDYSRFMLRELADHIATPHALCVQWDGYVLDGAAWDPAFLDYDYIGAPWPHFSDGHRVGNGGFSLRSRRLLEACRQLPIEPPILEDVIICRRLRPQLEQQGIRFAPEALARRFSYERIRPEGNEFGFHGAFNLVRHMSASHALRVFRDLEPKMLARNERWELLGWAVRRGRIGLALEMIRRLA
;
A
#
# COMPACT_ATOMS: atom_id res chain seq x y z
N MET A 1 8.03 -3.93 29.90
CA MET A 1 8.08 -4.36 28.48
C MET A 1 8.03 -5.88 28.44
N LYS A 2 6.89 -6.47 28.08
CA LYS A 2 6.81 -7.92 27.83
C LYS A 2 7.42 -8.18 26.46
N GLN A 3 8.55 -8.87 26.40
CA GLN A 3 9.05 -9.48 25.18
C GLN A 3 7.99 -10.51 24.74
N ALA A 4 7.30 -10.21 23.63
CA ALA A 4 6.50 -11.22 22.97
C ALA A 4 7.44 -12.35 22.52
N ALA A 5 7.05 -13.59 22.78
CA ALA A 5 7.72 -14.77 22.23
C ALA A 5 7.84 -14.58 20.70
N PRO A 6 8.91 -15.11 20.04
CA PRO A 6 9.04 -15.03 18.60
C PRO A 6 7.82 -15.70 17.97
N GLY A 7 6.85 -14.88 17.53
CA GLY A 7 5.61 -15.34 16.93
C GLY A 7 5.92 -16.04 15.61
N LEU A 8 5.32 -17.20 15.38
CA LEU A 8 5.37 -17.88 14.10
C LEU A 8 4.93 -16.88 13.01
N THR A 9 5.77 -16.73 11.98
CA THR A 9 5.45 -15.93 10.78
C THR A 9 4.14 -16.46 10.18
N PRO A 10 3.06 -15.66 10.10
CA PRO A 10 1.77 -16.15 9.63
C PRO A 10 1.88 -16.63 8.18
N ARG A 11 1.20 -17.76 7.90
CA ARG A 11 1.11 -18.31 6.55
C ARG A 11 -0.21 -17.89 5.91
N LEU A 12 -0.11 -17.02 4.91
CA LEU A 12 -1.23 -16.41 4.21
C LEU A 12 -1.45 -17.10 2.84
N SER A 13 -1.81 -18.38 2.89
CA SER A 13 -1.96 -19.24 1.70
C SER A 13 -3.08 -18.81 0.75
N ASN A 14 -3.98 -17.92 1.17
CA ASN A 14 -5.08 -17.37 0.39
C ASN A 14 -4.79 -15.95 -0.15
N VAL A 15 -3.57 -15.43 0.04
CA VAL A 15 -3.21 -14.05 -0.27
C VAL A 15 -2.01 -14.02 -1.21
N THR A 16 -2.15 -13.34 -2.33
CA THR A 16 -1.03 -12.89 -3.17
C THR A 16 -0.59 -11.51 -2.69
N LEU A 17 0.69 -11.36 -2.34
CA LEU A 17 1.31 -10.04 -2.17
C LEU A 17 1.61 -9.48 -3.56
N VAL A 18 1.16 -8.28 -3.86
CA VAL A 18 1.36 -7.67 -5.19
C VAL A 18 1.71 -6.21 -5.09
N ALA A 19 2.69 -5.81 -5.89
CA ALA A 19 3.01 -4.41 -6.14
C ALA A 19 2.95 -4.11 -7.64
N VAL A 20 2.30 -2.99 -7.98
CA VAL A 20 2.21 -2.47 -9.35
C VAL A 20 2.94 -1.13 -9.39
N THR A 21 3.90 -0.97 -10.29
CA THR A 21 4.66 0.28 -10.37
C THR A 21 5.22 0.56 -11.76
N GLY A 22 5.20 1.82 -12.17
CA GLY A 22 5.97 2.37 -13.28
C GLY A 22 7.09 3.31 -12.78
N VAL A 23 7.26 3.43 -11.46
CA VAL A 23 8.18 4.37 -10.80
C VAL A 23 8.70 3.76 -9.50
N ALA A 24 9.78 4.30 -8.92
CA ALA A 24 10.31 3.86 -7.62
C ALA A 24 10.53 2.34 -7.49
N LEU A 25 10.98 1.68 -8.58
CA LEU A 25 11.06 0.22 -8.67
C LEU A 25 11.89 -0.40 -7.54
N ALA A 26 13.04 0.19 -7.21
CA ALA A 26 13.92 -0.31 -6.13
C ALA A 26 13.22 -0.24 -4.76
N ALA A 27 12.58 0.89 -4.43
CA ALA A 27 11.84 1.04 -3.18
C ALA A 27 10.61 0.11 -3.11
N THR A 28 9.97 -0.16 -4.26
CA THR A 28 8.86 -1.13 -4.35
C THR A 28 9.34 -2.55 -4.06
N ILE A 29 10.50 -2.95 -4.57
CA ILE A 29 11.10 -4.26 -4.26
C ILE A 29 11.43 -4.35 -2.76
N GLU A 30 11.99 -3.29 -2.17
CA GLU A 30 12.26 -3.23 -0.72
C GLU A 30 10.97 -3.40 0.10
N ALA A 31 9.83 -2.80 -0.32
CA ALA A 31 8.54 -2.97 0.34
C ALA A 31 8.00 -4.41 0.26
N LEU A 32 8.18 -5.08 -0.89
CA LEU A 32 7.83 -6.49 -1.04
C LEU A 32 8.69 -7.37 -0.12
N LEU A 33 10.01 -7.20 -0.14
CA LEU A 33 10.95 -7.94 0.71
C LEU A 33 10.68 -7.71 2.20
N ALA A 34 10.40 -6.46 2.61
CA ALA A 34 10.03 -6.13 3.98
C ALA A 34 8.75 -6.85 4.41
N SER A 35 7.74 -6.93 3.52
CA SER A 35 6.50 -7.65 3.78
C SER A 35 6.72 -9.17 3.87
N MET A 36 7.54 -9.74 2.97
CA MET A 36 7.90 -11.16 2.98
C MET A 36 8.65 -11.58 4.25
N ALA A 37 9.43 -10.69 4.83
CA ALA A 37 10.10 -10.92 6.11
C ALA A 37 9.13 -11.04 7.30
N LYS A 38 7.86 -10.63 7.14
CA LYS A 38 6.84 -10.60 8.19
C LYS A 38 5.74 -11.63 8.01
N ALA A 39 5.46 -12.07 6.79
CA ALA A 39 4.42 -13.06 6.48
C ALA A 39 4.82 -13.91 5.27
N GLN A 40 4.33 -15.17 5.23
CA GLN A 40 4.48 -16.05 4.07
C GLN A 40 3.22 -15.96 3.21
N PHE A 41 3.38 -15.53 1.97
CA PHE A 41 2.29 -15.37 1.00
C PHE A 41 2.20 -16.57 0.06
N ALA A 42 1.02 -16.80 -0.55
CA ALA A 42 0.83 -17.84 -1.57
C ALA A 42 1.66 -17.55 -2.83
N ALA A 43 1.77 -16.29 -3.20
CA ALA A 43 2.61 -15.79 -4.27
C ALA A 43 3.02 -14.33 -3.97
N VAL A 44 4.14 -13.89 -4.55
CA VAL A 44 4.59 -12.49 -4.47
C VAL A 44 4.86 -12.01 -5.88
N LEU A 45 4.15 -10.95 -6.30
CA LEU A 45 4.19 -10.44 -7.66
C LEU A 45 4.69 -8.99 -7.69
N LEU A 46 5.63 -8.73 -8.60
CA LEU A 46 6.01 -7.40 -9.04
C LEU A 46 5.54 -7.18 -10.47
N LEU A 47 4.64 -6.22 -10.66
CA LEU A 47 4.08 -5.87 -11.97
C LEU A 47 4.65 -4.50 -12.38
N SER A 48 5.52 -4.49 -13.40
CA SER A 48 6.16 -3.27 -13.86
C SER A 48 6.53 -3.35 -15.35
N ASP A 49 6.69 -2.21 -16.00
CA ASP A 49 7.12 -2.11 -17.40
C ASP A 49 8.62 -2.31 -17.57
N GLN A 50 9.39 -2.02 -16.54
CA GLN A 50 10.85 -2.18 -16.52
C GLN A 50 11.27 -3.43 -15.76
N PRO A 51 12.26 -4.17 -16.26
CA PRO A 51 12.80 -5.31 -15.54
C PRO A 51 13.44 -4.86 -14.22
N PRO A 52 13.19 -5.60 -13.12
CA PRO A 52 13.78 -5.29 -11.83
C PRO A 52 15.30 -5.53 -11.84
N ARG A 53 15.99 -4.82 -10.92
CA ARG A 53 17.40 -5.05 -10.61
C ARG A 53 17.54 -5.35 -9.13
N GLY A 54 18.50 -6.20 -8.76
CA GLY A 54 18.76 -6.56 -7.37
C GLY A 54 18.15 -7.91 -6.96
N ASP A 55 17.96 -8.10 -5.66
CA ASP A 55 17.43 -9.36 -5.12
C ASP A 55 15.93 -9.49 -5.41
N MET A 56 15.60 -10.56 -6.12
CA MET A 56 14.23 -10.94 -6.50
C MET A 56 13.86 -12.31 -5.96
N THR A 57 14.60 -12.81 -4.96
CA THR A 57 14.33 -14.13 -4.38
C THR A 57 12.89 -14.22 -3.86
N GLY A 58 12.13 -15.15 -4.41
CA GLY A 58 10.71 -15.37 -4.05
C GLY A 58 9.74 -14.34 -4.62
N ILE A 59 10.19 -13.43 -5.50
CA ILE A 59 9.34 -12.45 -6.18
C ILE A 59 9.26 -12.82 -7.66
N GLU A 60 8.06 -13.06 -8.17
CA GLU A 60 7.79 -13.24 -9.58
C GLU A 60 7.58 -11.86 -10.23
N TRP A 61 8.41 -11.54 -11.23
CA TRP A 61 8.20 -10.34 -12.04
C TRP A 61 7.37 -10.66 -13.28
N ARG A 62 6.38 -9.82 -13.53
CA ARG A 62 5.60 -9.85 -14.78
C ARG A 62 5.64 -8.48 -15.44
N ARG A 63 5.96 -8.47 -16.72
CA ARG A 63 5.96 -7.24 -17.51
C ARG A 63 4.53 -6.81 -17.78
N ILE A 64 4.26 -5.52 -17.61
CA ILE A 64 2.99 -4.86 -17.93
C ILE A 64 3.23 -3.69 -18.89
N GLN A 65 2.16 -3.08 -19.38
CA GLN A 65 2.25 -1.83 -20.14
C GLN A 65 2.77 -0.69 -19.25
N PRO A 66 3.48 0.31 -19.83
CA PRO A 66 4.01 1.42 -19.06
C PRO A 66 2.96 2.17 -18.26
N ILE A 67 3.20 2.33 -16.98
CA ILE A 67 2.40 3.16 -16.08
C ILE A 67 3.12 4.51 -15.92
N LYS A 68 2.61 5.56 -16.58
CA LYS A 68 3.23 6.89 -16.62
C LYS A 68 2.55 7.89 -15.69
N THR A 69 1.27 7.67 -15.39
CA THR A 69 0.43 8.58 -14.62
C THR A 69 -0.30 7.81 -13.49
N ARG A 70 -0.83 8.57 -12.52
CA ARG A 70 -1.73 7.99 -11.49
C ARG A 70 -3.01 7.42 -12.12
N GLU A 71 -3.44 7.99 -13.22
CA GLU A 71 -4.61 7.49 -13.94
C GLU A 71 -4.33 6.14 -14.60
N ASP A 72 -3.16 5.96 -15.24
CA ASP A 72 -2.75 4.66 -15.80
C ASP A 72 -2.70 3.59 -14.72
N TYR A 73 -2.09 3.92 -13.56
CA TYR A 73 -2.07 3.05 -12.39
C TYR A 73 -3.48 2.66 -11.96
N SER A 74 -4.36 3.64 -11.80
CA SER A 74 -5.73 3.40 -11.36
C SER A 74 -6.52 2.57 -12.36
N ARG A 75 -6.33 2.80 -13.66
CA ARG A 75 -6.94 1.96 -14.71
C ARG A 75 -6.45 0.52 -14.64
N PHE A 76 -5.14 0.32 -14.50
CA PHE A 76 -4.57 -1.01 -14.34
C PHE A 76 -5.17 -1.73 -13.13
N MET A 77 -5.19 -1.08 -11.98
CA MET A 77 -5.74 -1.64 -10.74
C MET A 77 -7.22 -2.03 -10.84
N LEU A 78 -8.00 -1.28 -11.62
CA LEU A 78 -9.43 -1.53 -11.81
C LEU A 78 -9.74 -2.53 -12.93
N ARG A 79 -8.88 -2.65 -13.96
CA ARG A 79 -9.19 -3.41 -15.19
C ARG A 79 -8.36 -4.67 -15.36
N GLU A 80 -7.09 -4.62 -14.97
CA GLU A 80 -6.11 -5.62 -15.34
C GLU A 80 -5.58 -6.45 -14.16
N LEU A 81 -5.57 -5.87 -12.95
CA LEU A 81 -5.00 -6.56 -11.78
C LEU A 81 -5.61 -7.94 -11.54
N ALA A 82 -6.91 -8.13 -11.79
CA ALA A 82 -7.59 -9.42 -11.61
C ALA A 82 -6.95 -10.55 -12.43
N ASP A 83 -6.39 -10.24 -13.60
CA ASP A 83 -5.76 -11.25 -14.48
C ASP A 83 -4.47 -11.83 -13.90
N HIS A 84 -3.85 -11.10 -12.97
CA HIS A 84 -2.61 -11.51 -12.33
C HIS A 84 -2.81 -12.25 -11.01
N ILE A 85 -4.02 -12.20 -10.42
CA ILE A 85 -4.29 -12.74 -9.08
C ILE A 85 -5.00 -14.09 -9.19
N ALA A 86 -4.33 -15.15 -8.73
CA ALA A 86 -4.90 -16.50 -8.70
C ALA A 86 -5.54 -16.86 -7.33
N THR A 87 -5.16 -16.17 -6.26
CA THR A 87 -5.64 -16.40 -4.90
C THR A 87 -6.97 -15.69 -4.63
N PRO A 88 -7.71 -16.08 -3.57
CA PRO A 88 -8.93 -15.39 -3.15
C PRO A 88 -8.75 -13.90 -2.83
N HIS A 89 -7.56 -13.49 -2.36
CA HIS A 89 -7.25 -12.10 -2.02
C HIS A 89 -5.90 -11.66 -2.57
N ALA A 90 -5.77 -10.36 -2.83
CA ALA A 90 -4.53 -9.67 -3.13
C ALA A 90 -4.23 -8.63 -2.02
N LEU A 91 -3.05 -8.69 -1.42
CA LEU A 91 -2.49 -7.61 -0.62
C LEU A 91 -1.71 -6.69 -1.54
N CYS A 92 -2.29 -5.55 -1.87
CA CYS A 92 -1.67 -4.52 -2.68
C CYS A 92 -0.78 -3.64 -1.80
N VAL A 93 0.48 -3.48 -2.19
CA VAL A 93 1.45 -2.61 -1.52
C VAL A 93 2.08 -1.64 -2.51
N GLN A 94 2.52 -0.50 -2.02
CA GLN A 94 3.30 0.49 -2.77
C GLN A 94 4.66 0.68 -2.13
N TRP A 95 5.54 1.44 -2.79
CA TRP A 95 6.91 1.70 -2.36
C TRP A 95 7.01 2.31 -0.94
N ASP A 96 5.96 2.97 -0.48
CA ASP A 96 5.85 3.67 0.80
C ASP A 96 4.90 3.01 1.81
N GLY A 97 4.61 1.71 1.62
CA GLY A 97 3.77 0.93 2.52
C GLY A 97 4.10 -0.56 2.48
N TYR A 98 4.21 -1.19 3.65
CA TYR A 98 4.51 -2.62 3.78
C TYR A 98 4.01 -3.20 5.12
N VAL A 99 4.08 -4.52 5.27
CA VAL A 99 3.70 -5.21 6.51
C VAL A 99 4.69 -4.88 7.63
N LEU A 100 4.19 -4.35 8.73
CA LEU A 100 4.97 -4.00 9.93
C LEU A 100 5.13 -5.18 10.87
N ASP A 101 4.03 -5.83 11.18
CA ASP A 101 4.00 -6.93 12.12
C ASP A 101 3.08 -8.06 11.62
N GLY A 102 3.69 -9.19 11.26
CA GLY A 102 2.94 -10.37 10.85
C GLY A 102 2.05 -10.93 11.95
N ALA A 103 2.43 -10.79 13.24
CA ALA A 103 1.62 -11.26 14.36
C ALA A 103 0.32 -10.46 14.54
N ALA A 104 0.23 -9.25 13.96
CA ALA A 104 -0.98 -8.44 13.94
C ALA A 104 -1.99 -8.89 12.86
N TRP A 105 -1.67 -9.91 12.06
CA TRP A 105 -2.63 -10.45 11.11
C TRP A 105 -3.86 -11.01 11.82
N ASP A 106 -5.04 -10.55 11.41
CA ASP A 106 -6.31 -11.08 11.87
C ASP A 106 -7.01 -11.81 10.71
N PRO A 107 -7.36 -13.11 10.87
CA PRO A 107 -8.11 -13.83 9.84
C PRO A 107 -9.42 -13.16 9.42
N ALA A 108 -10.03 -12.36 10.28
CA ALA A 108 -11.24 -11.58 9.98
C ALA A 108 -11.02 -10.54 8.85
N PHE A 109 -9.78 -10.20 8.49
CA PHE A 109 -9.51 -9.36 7.32
C PHE A 109 -10.00 -10.02 6.03
N LEU A 110 -9.99 -11.36 5.95
CA LEU A 110 -10.47 -12.13 4.80
C LEU A 110 -12.01 -12.19 4.68
N ASP A 111 -12.75 -11.74 5.69
CA ASP A 111 -14.20 -11.70 5.66
C ASP A 111 -14.75 -10.57 4.80
N TYR A 112 -13.89 -9.68 4.34
CA TYR A 112 -14.24 -8.48 3.58
C TYR A 112 -13.58 -8.47 2.21
N ASP A 113 -14.27 -7.84 1.25
CA ASP A 113 -13.77 -7.69 -0.10
C ASP A 113 -12.79 -6.52 -0.25
N TYR A 114 -12.90 -5.52 0.65
CA TYR A 114 -11.96 -4.41 0.72
C TYR A 114 -11.66 -4.03 2.16
N ILE A 115 -10.37 -3.92 2.47
CA ILE A 115 -9.87 -3.29 3.68
C ILE A 115 -8.60 -2.49 3.36
N GLY A 116 -8.49 -1.28 3.90
CA GLY A 116 -7.35 -0.38 3.82
C GLY A 116 -7.36 0.57 5.01
N ALA A 117 -6.47 1.55 5.06
CA ALA A 117 -6.39 2.48 6.19
C ALA A 117 -7.64 3.38 6.28
N PRO A 118 -8.07 3.77 7.49
CA PRO A 118 -9.16 4.72 7.65
C PRO A 118 -8.83 6.11 7.11
N TRP A 119 -9.82 6.74 6.50
CA TRP A 119 -9.80 8.13 6.04
C TRP A 119 -10.43 9.06 7.08
N PRO A 120 -9.65 9.82 7.87
CA PRO A 120 -10.17 10.64 8.97
C PRO A 120 -10.97 11.86 8.51
N HIS A 121 -10.85 12.25 7.23
CA HIS A 121 -11.50 13.43 6.66
C HIS A 121 -12.94 13.20 6.17
N PHE A 122 -13.42 11.95 6.21
CA PHE A 122 -14.83 11.63 5.94
C PHE A 122 -15.59 11.37 7.24
N SER A 123 -16.89 11.77 7.27
CA SER A 123 -17.76 11.64 8.46
C SER A 123 -19.08 10.89 8.19
N ASP A 124 -19.24 10.33 7.01
CA ASP A 124 -20.49 9.71 6.53
C ASP A 124 -20.55 8.18 6.73
N GLY A 125 -19.68 7.63 7.57
CA GLY A 125 -19.62 6.18 7.82
C GLY A 125 -18.80 5.38 6.79
N HIS A 126 -18.49 5.95 5.63
CA HIS A 126 -17.68 5.30 4.59
C HIS A 126 -16.20 5.76 4.71
N ARG A 127 -15.56 5.42 5.82
CA ARG A 127 -14.24 5.92 6.20
C ARG A 127 -13.09 4.97 5.92
N VAL A 128 -13.34 3.81 5.33
CA VAL A 128 -12.29 2.85 4.96
C VAL A 128 -11.96 2.99 3.49
N GLY A 129 -10.67 3.18 3.20
CA GLY A 129 -10.17 3.38 1.84
C GLY A 129 -8.67 3.12 1.75
N ASN A 130 -7.92 3.98 1.05
CA ASN A 130 -6.48 3.89 0.84
C ASN A 130 -6.02 2.70 0.01
N GLY A 131 -5.69 2.96 -1.27
CA GLY A 131 -5.26 1.93 -2.21
C GLY A 131 -3.83 1.43 -2.02
N GLY A 132 -2.95 2.23 -1.41
CA GLY A 132 -1.50 1.97 -1.36
C GLY A 132 -1.06 0.86 -0.39
N PHE A 133 -1.89 0.54 0.61
CA PHE A 133 -1.79 -0.68 1.41
C PHE A 133 -3.20 -1.20 1.65
N SER A 134 -3.66 -2.15 0.84
CA SER A 134 -5.04 -2.65 0.88
C SER A 134 -5.13 -4.13 0.57
N LEU A 135 -6.04 -4.83 1.26
CA LEU A 135 -6.42 -6.19 0.93
C LEU A 135 -7.72 -6.16 0.12
N ARG A 136 -7.71 -6.81 -1.03
CA ARG A 136 -8.81 -6.83 -2.00
C ARG A 136 -9.16 -8.27 -2.36
N SER A 137 -10.43 -8.65 -2.27
CA SER A 137 -10.84 -9.96 -2.74
C SER A 137 -10.79 -10.04 -4.27
N ARG A 138 -10.58 -11.24 -4.79
CA ARG A 138 -10.69 -11.48 -6.23
C ARG A 138 -12.07 -11.10 -6.75
N ARG A 139 -13.13 -11.36 -5.98
CA ARG A 139 -14.50 -10.98 -6.32
C ARG A 139 -14.65 -9.47 -6.54
N LEU A 140 -14.04 -8.65 -5.68
CA LEU A 140 -14.00 -7.21 -5.87
C LEU A 140 -13.23 -6.81 -7.14
N LEU A 141 -12.06 -7.41 -7.37
CA LEU A 141 -11.26 -7.12 -8.56
C LEU A 141 -12.05 -7.41 -9.84
N GLU A 142 -12.77 -8.53 -9.89
CA GLU A 142 -13.62 -8.89 -11.03
C GLU A 142 -14.82 -7.92 -11.17
N ALA A 143 -15.47 -7.55 -10.06
CA ALA A 143 -16.55 -6.58 -10.08
C ALA A 143 -16.11 -5.21 -10.63
N CYS A 144 -14.91 -4.75 -10.25
CA CYS A 144 -14.35 -3.49 -10.73
C CYS A 144 -14.16 -3.43 -12.24
N ARG A 145 -13.96 -4.55 -12.92
CA ARG A 145 -13.77 -4.61 -14.38
C ARG A 145 -14.99 -4.12 -15.16
N GLN A 146 -16.17 -4.26 -14.60
CA GLN A 146 -17.44 -3.93 -15.24
C GLN A 146 -17.95 -2.52 -14.88
N LEU A 147 -17.29 -1.83 -13.94
CA LEU A 147 -17.76 -0.53 -13.49
C LEU A 147 -17.53 0.57 -14.53
N PRO A 148 -18.43 1.53 -14.67
CA PRO A 148 -18.19 2.74 -15.45
C PRO A 148 -17.10 3.58 -14.76
N ILE A 149 -16.03 3.93 -15.49
CA ILE A 149 -14.91 4.72 -14.95
C ILE A 149 -14.90 6.07 -15.66
N GLU A 150 -15.11 7.12 -14.87
CA GLU A 150 -15.05 8.50 -15.33
C GLU A 150 -13.92 9.28 -14.63
N PRO A 151 -13.23 10.19 -15.32
CA PRO A 151 -12.22 11.06 -14.70
C PRO A 151 -12.80 11.93 -13.57
N PRO A 152 -12.00 12.32 -12.56
CA PRO A 152 -10.64 11.86 -12.31
C PRO A 152 -10.62 10.42 -11.81
N ILE A 153 -9.69 9.60 -12.35
CA ILE A 153 -9.60 8.18 -12.03
C ILE A 153 -8.59 8.00 -10.88
N LEU A 154 -9.13 7.82 -9.68
CA LEU A 154 -8.41 7.41 -8.48
C LEU A 154 -9.09 6.14 -7.99
N GLU A 155 -8.42 5.00 -8.10
CA GLU A 155 -9.06 3.69 -7.95
C GLU A 155 -9.68 3.47 -6.56
N ASP A 156 -9.01 3.91 -5.51
CA ASP A 156 -9.50 3.79 -4.14
C ASP A 156 -10.74 4.68 -3.88
N VAL A 157 -10.73 5.91 -4.41
CA VAL A 157 -11.90 6.81 -4.36
C VAL A 157 -13.07 6.23 -5.17
N ILE A 158 -12.79 5.65 -6.34
CA ILE A 158 -13.81 5.00 -7.17
C ILE A 158 -14.42 3.83 -6.41
N ILE A 159 -13.61 2.92 -5.91
CA ILE A 159 -14.07 1.71 -5.20
C ILE A 159 -14.77 2.08 -3.90
N CYS A 160 -14.12 2.89 -3.07
CA CYS A 160 -14.56 3.07 -1.69
C CYS A 160 -15.59 4.20 -1.51
N ARG A 161 -15.82 5.02 -2.55
CA ARG A 161 -16.72 6.18 -2.49
C ARG A 161 -17.70 6.22 -3.64
N ARG A 162 -17.23 6.46 -4.87
CA ARG A 162 -18.11 6.77 -6.00
C ARG A 162 -19.03 5.62 -6.38
N LEU A 163 -18.46 4.42 -6.49
CA LEU A 163 -19.14 3.22 -6.95
C LEU A 163 -19.41 2.22 -5.82
N ARG A 164 -19.11 2.61 -4.58
CA ARG A 164 -19.36 1.78 -3.41
C ARG A 164 -20.82 1.31 -3.30
N PRO A 165 -21.86 2.17 -3.47
CA PRO A 165 -23.24 1.70 -3.40
C PRO A 165 -23.57 0.62 -4.43
N GLN A 166 -23.04 0.72 -5.65
CA GLN A 166 -23.23 -0.28 -6.71
C GLN A 166 -22.52 -1.59 -6.37
N LEU A 167 -21.31 -1.51 -5.80
CA LEU A 167 -20.54 -2.67 -5.35
C LEU A 167 -21.25 -3.37 -4.16
N GLU A 168 -21.76 -2.61 -3.20
CA GLU A 168 -22.52 -3.17 -2.07
C GLU A 168 -23.83 -3.85 -2.52
N GLN A 169 -24.51 -3.33 -3.55
CA GLN A 169 -25.68 -3.99 -4.18
C GLN A 169 -25.29 -5.32 -4.84
N GLN A 170 -24.04 -5.48 -5.30
CA GLN A 170 -23.50 -6.75 -5.80
C GLN A 170 -23.00 -7.67 -4.66
N GLY A 171 -23.21 -7.27 -3.41
CA GLY A 171 -22.80 -8.02 -2.22
C GLY A 171 -21.33 -7.84 -1.84
N ILE A 172 -20.59 -6.89 -2.42
CA ILE A 172 -19.23 -6.54 -2.00
C ILE A 172 -19.24 -5.95 -0.59
N ARG A 173 -18.38 -6.43 0.27
CA ARG A 173 -18.31 -6.08 1.69
C ARG A 173 -17.07 -5.26 1.98
N PHE A 174 -17.25 -4.07 2.54
CA PHE A 174 -16.16 -3.21 3.02
C PHE A 174 -15.96 -3.40 4.51
N ALA A 175 -14.71 -3.47 4.96
CA ALA A 175 -14.40 -3.64 6.37
C ALA A 175 -14.90 -2.45 7.22
N PRO A 176 -15.35 -2.69 8.46
CA PRO A 176 -15.66 -1.60 9.39
C PRO A 176 -14.38 -0.89 9.84
N GLU A 177 -14.49 0.39 10.23
CA GLU A 177 -13.35 1.21 10.63
C GLU A 177 -12.53 0.60 11.78
N ALA A 178 -13.19 -0.01 12.76
CA ALA A 178 -12.52 -0.64 13.90
C ALA A 178 -11.55 -1.76 13.45
N LEU A 179 -11.93 -2.56 12.44
CA LEU A 179 -11.06 -3.58 11.88
C LEU A 179 -9.98 -2.97 10.99
N ALA A 180 -10.33 -1.94 10.20
CA ALA A 180 -9.39 -1.22 9.33
C ALA A 180 -8.24 -0.56 10.13
N ARG A 181 -8.51 -0.04 11.34
CA ARG A 181 -7.49 0.50 12.26
C ARG A 181 -6.44 -0.53 12.65
N ARG A 182 -6.83 -1.78 12.80
CA ARG A 182 -5.92 -2.90 13.11
C ARG A 182 -5.18 -3.40 11.87
N PHE A 183 -5.78 -3.21 10.69
CA PHE A 183 -5.17 -3.59 9.42
C PHE A 183 -4.05 -2.64 9.02
N SER A 184 -4.34 -1.33 8.96
CA SER A 184 -3.30 -0.35 8.59
C SER A 184 -3.62 1.07 9.03
N TYR A 185 -2.60 1.90 9.07
CA TYR A 185 -2.76 3.33 9.27
C TYR A 185 -2.07 4.14 8.16
N GLU A 186 -2.57 5.33 7.93
CA GLU A 186 -1.95 6.34 7.07
C GLU A 186 -2.05 7.73 7.74
N ARG A 187 -3.22 8.36 7.71
CA ARG A 187 -3.48 9.71 8.24
C ARG A 187 -4.03 9.74 9.66
N ILE A 188 -4.16 8.59 10.29
CA ILE A 188 -4.51 8.46 11.70
C ILE A 188 -3.27 8.18 12.55
N ARG A 189 -3.35 8.46 13.84
CA ARG A 189 -2.28 8.11 14.77
C ARG A 189 -2.23 6.58 14.93
N PRO A 190 -1.05 5.95 14.77
CA PRO A 190 -0.91 4.52 15.01
C PRO A 190 -1.09 4.18 16.51
N GLU A 191 -1.66 3.01 16.77
CA GLU A 191 -1.85 2.43 18.11
C GLU A 191 -0.71 1.46 18.47
N GLY A 192 0.09 1.03 17.47
CA GLY A 192 1.26 0.17 17.63
C GLY A 192 0.98 -1.32 17.52
N ASN A 193 -0.18 -1.69 17.01
CA ASN A 193 -0.64 -3.06 16.80
C ASN A 193 -1.20 -3.30 15.38
N GLU A 194 -0.88 -2.41 14.45
CA GLU A 194 -1.33 -2.51 13.07
C GLU A 194 -0.51 -3.54 12.29
N PHE A 195 -1.18 -4.27 11.39
CA PHE A 195 -0.54 -5.20 10.47
C PHE A 195 0.38 -4.49 9.47
N GLY A 196 0.00 -3.30 8.97
CA GLY A 196 0.80 -2.53 8.04
C GLY A 196 0.55 -1.03 8.09
N PHE A 197 1.11 -0.31 7.14
CA PHE A 197 0.95 1.15 7.01
C PHE A 197 1.05 1.57 5.55
N HIS A 198 0.71 2.84 5.29
CA HIS A 198 0.98 3.52 4.04
C HIS A 198 1.43 4.96 4.26
N GLY A 199 2.13 5.51 3.25
CA GLY A 199 2.51 6.91 3.12
C GLY A 199 3.96 7.21 3.47
N ALA A 200 4.61 7.99 2.61
CA ALA A 200 6.02 8.36 2.70
C ALA A 200 6.40 9.00 4.06
N PHE A 201 5.48 9.78 4.63
CA PHE A 201 5.67 10.40 5.95
C PHE A 201 5.59 9.39 7.12
N ASN A 202 5.00 8.23 6.92
CA ASN A 202 5.04 7.11 7.87
C ASN A 202 6.27 6.23 7.63
N LEU A 203 6.66 6.02 6.38
CA LEU A 203 7.83 5.22 5.99
C LEU A 203 9.09 5.61 6.77
N VAL A 204 9.35 6.91 6.93
CA VAL A 204 10.50 7.43 7.68
C VAL A 204 10.53 7.05 9.17
N ARG A 205 9.40 6.60 9.73
CA ARG A 205 9.30 6.13 11.12
C ARG A 205 9.87 4.72 11.28
N HIS A 206 9.88 3.95 10.20
CA HIS A 206 10.25 2.53 10.17
C HIS A 206 11.62 2.27 9.53
N MET A 207 12.31 3.33 9.11
CA MET A 207 13.62 3.27 8.49
C MET A 207 14.71 3.96 9.33
N SER A 208 15.96 3.50 9.17
CA SER A 208 17.12 4.27 9.64
C SER A 208 17.24 5.59 8.85
N ALA A 209 17.95 6.57 9.42
CA ALA A 209 18.16 7.86 8.75
C ALA A 209 18.89 7.73 7.41
N SER A 210 19.90 6.85 7.35
CA SER A 210 20.67 6.59 6.13
C SER A 210 19.83 5.88 5.05
N HIS A 211 18.98 4.94 5.46
CA HIS A 211 18.09 4.23 4.56
C HIS A 211 17.03 5.20 3.98
N ALA A 212 16.34 5.95 4.83
CA ALA A 212 15.38 6.95 4.38
C ALA A 212 16.01 7.93 3.38
N LEU A 213 17.21 8.45 3.69
CA LEU A 213 17.92 9.37 2.80
C LEU A 213 18.21 8.74 1.44
N ARG A 214 18.64 7.47 1.39
CA ARG A 214 18.88 6.73 0.14
C ARG A 214 17.58 6.62 -0.68
N VAL A 215 16.52 6.08 -0.08
CA VAL A 215 15.23 5.93 -0.74
C VAL A 215 14.75 7.26 -1.33
N PHE A 216 14.75 8.33 -0.54
CA PHE A 216 14.25 9.63 -1.02
C PHE A 216 15.17 10.28 -2.06
N ARG A 217 16.48 10.02 -2.07
CA ARG A 217 17.38 10.50 -3.14
C ARG A 217 17.08 9.83 -4.48
N ASP A 218 16.72 8.57 -4.47
CA ASP A 218 16.46 7.77 -5.67
C ASP A 218 15.04 8.00 -6.25
N LEU A 219 14.14 8.61 -5.47
CA LEU A 219 12.80 8.95 -5.94
C LEU A 219 12.82 10.17 -6.87
N GLU A 220 12.05 10.11 -7.94
CA GLU A 220 11.79 11.30 -8.75
C GLU A 220 11.05 12.39 -7.94
N PRO A 221 11.37 13.67 -8.11
CA PRO A 221 10.73 14.76 -7.34
C PRO A 221 9.20 14.76 -7.40
N LYS A 222 8.62 14.40 -8.55
CA LYS A 222 7.15 14.32 -8.74
C LYS A 222 6.45 13.25 -7.92
N MET A 223 7.20 12.28 -7.35
CA MET A 223 6.65 11.19 -6.54
C MET A 223 6.10 11.65 -5.19
N LEU A 224 6.57 12.79 -4.70
CA LEU A 224 6.10 13.40 -3.45
C LEU A 224 5.31 14.66 -3.77
N ALA A 225 4.09 14.76 -3.28
CA ALA A 225 3.33 15.99 -3.34
C ALA A 225 4.02 17.09 -2.50
N ARG A 226 3.77 18.37 -2.82
CA ARG A 226 4.42 19.49 -2.14
C ARG A 226 4.15 19.50 -0.63
N ASN A 227 2.93 19.19 -0.23
CA ASN A 227 2.54 19.07 1.18
C ASN A 227 3.27 17.92 1.89
N GLU A 228 3.48 16.79 1.23
CA GLU A 228 4.24 15.66 1.78
C GLU A 228 5.72 16.02 2.00
N ARG A 229 6.32 16.78 1.09
CA ARG A 229 7.69 17.28 1.25
C ARG A 229 7.83 18.18 2.47
N TRP A 230 6.88 19.09 2.71
CA TRP A 230 6.84 19.92 3.91
C TRP A 230 6.65 19.10 5.19
N GLU A 231 5.80 18.11 5.15
CA GLU A 231 5.55 17.19 6.28
C GLU A 231 6.81 16.41 6.64
N LEU A 232 7.48 15.83 5.62
CA LEU A 232 8.76 15.12 5.77
C LEU A 232 9.87 16.04 6.29
N LEU A 233 9.97 17.26 5.77
CA LEU A 233 10.93 18.25 6.27
C LEU A 233 10.70 18.55 7.76
N GLY A 234 9.46 18.86 8.13
CA GLY A 234 9.11 19.13 9.53
C GLY A 234 9.40 17.93 10.45
N TRP A 235 9.15 16.71 9.96
CA TRP A 235 9.45 15.49 10.69
C TRP A 235 10.97 15.30 10.86
N ALA A 236 11.74 15.49 9.78
CA ALA A 236 13.19 15.32 9.76
C ALA A 236 13.87 16.32 10.72
N VAL A 237 13.45 17.59 10.69
CA VAL A 237 13.97 18.63 11.59
C VAL A 237 13.70 18.28 13.07
N ARG A 238 12.45 17.94 13.41
CA ARG A 238 12.08 17.56 14.79
C ARG A 238 12.84 16.34 15.32
N ARG A 239 13.34 15.48 14.44
CA ARG A 239 14.08 14.26 14.79
C ARG A 239 15.60 14.40 14.61
N GLY A 240 16.09 15.59 14.29
CA GLY A 240 17.53 15.83 14.07
C GLY A 240 18.10 15.07 12.85
N ARG A 241 17.26 14.69 11.89
CA ARG A 241 17.70 13.97 10.68
C ARG A 241 18.15 14.94 9.60
N ILE A 242 19.30 15.60 9.83
CA ILE A 242 19.82 16.72 9.02
C ILE A 242 19.90 16.36 7.53
N GLY A 243 20.46 15.20 7.18
CA GLY A 243 20.60 14.77 5.79
C GLY A 243 19.24 14.68 5.06
N LEU A 244 18.21 14.14 5.72
CA LEU A 244 16.86 14.08 5.15
C LEU A 244 16.23 15.48 5.06
N ALA A 245 16.44 16.33 6.05
CA ALA A 245 15.94 17.71 6.02
C ALA A 245 16.53 18.49 4.83
N LEU A 246 17.83 18.39 4.58
CA LEU A 246 18.50 19.01 3.44
C LEU A 246 17.98 18.46 2.11
N GLU A 247 17.75 17.15 2.01
CA GLU A 247 17.18 16.55 0.81
C GLU A 247 15.76 17.08 0.54
N MET A 248 14.92 17.23 1.57
CA MET A 248 13.58 17.80 1.41
C MET A 248 13.62 19.27 1.00
N ILE A 249 14.53 20.06 1.55
CA ILE A 249 14.75 21.47 1.12
C ILE A 249 15.12 21.51 -0.37
N ARG A 250 16.08 20.69 -0.80
CA ARG A 250 16.49 20.62 -2.20
C ARG A 250 15.32 20.29 -3.14
N ARG A 251 14.36 19.48 -2.68
CA ARG A 251 13.17 19.08 -3.45
C ARG A 251 12.04 20.10 -3.41
N LEU A 252 12.10 21.09 -2.52
CA LEU A 252 11.12 22.18 -2.43
C LEU A 252 11.52 23.37 -3.31
N ALA A 253 12.84 23.51 -3.57
CA ALA A 253 13.37 24.50 -4.51
C ALA A 253 13.05 24.09 -5.96
#